data_6d87b1dc5779824123f144dcb495fee3
#
_entry.id   6d87b1dc5779824123f144dcb495fee3
#
_cell.length_a   1.000
_cell.length_b   1.000
_cell.length_c   1.000
_cell.angle_alpha   90.00
_cell.angle_beta   90.00
_cell.angle_gamma   90.00
#
_symmetry.space_group_name_H-M   'P 1'
#
loop_
_entity.id
_entity.type
_entity.pdbx_description
1 polymer ?
#
loop_
_entity_poly.entity_id
_entity_poly.type
_entity_poly.pdbx_seq_one_letter_code
_entity_poly.pdbx_strand_id
1 'polypeptide(L)'
;MLANSPTILALDFDGVLCDGLLEYFETSWHTYCQIWKPECQTPPTDLAPHFYRLRPVVETGWEMPVLLRALVLGVPEEKILQDWPDVAQELIESETLEAADIGHKLDAIRDEWIATDLDGWLGLHRFYPGVIERVRQMLSAAKVSPSQTPAELFIVTTKEGRFVKQLLEQEGIQLPEERIIGKESKRPKHQTLRQLIEAFTGEGVTLWFVEDRLKTLQLVQQQADLKDVRLYLADWGYNTTAHQESVCNDPRIKLLSLSRFVQDFSAWPV
;
A
#
# COMPACT_ATOMS: atom_id res chain seq x y z
N MET A 1 21.23 -23.00 7.78
CA MET A 1 20.98 -21.75 8.54
C MET A 1 20.16 -20.86 7.66
N LEU A 2 18.99 -20.40 8.10
CA LEU A 2 18.19 -19.43 7.35
C LEU A 2 19.00 -18.12 7.29
N ALA A 3 19.14 -17.54 6.10
CA ALA A 3 19.88 -16.30 5.91
C ALA A 3 19.29 -15.19 6.82
N ASN A 4 20.13 -14.51 7.58
CA ASN A 4 19.72 -13.42 8.48
C ASN A 4 19.34 -12.14 7.72
N SER A 5 19.52 -12.09 6.40
CA SER A 5 19.16 -10.99 5.52
C SER A 5 18.68 -11.53 4.16
N PRO A 6 17.76 -10.84 3.47
CA PRO A 6 17.33 -11.25 2.13
C PRO A 6 18.38 -10.92 1.08
N THR A 7 18.36 -11.65 -0.04
CA THR A 7 19.01 -11.24 -1.29
C THR A 7 18.22 -10.13 -1.96
N ILE A 8 16.88 -10.28 -1.96
CA ILE A 8 15.92 -9.35 -2.55
C ILE A 8 14.94 -8.91 -1.47
N LEU A 9 14.81 -7.59 -1.28
CA LEU A 9 13.77 -7.00 -0.47
C LEU A 9 12.78 -6.28 -1.38
N ALA A 10 11.56 -6.81 -1.47
CA ALA A 10 10.45 -6.19 -2.19
C ALA A 10 9.53 -5.49 -1.17
N LEU A 11 9.26 -4.22 -1.39
CA LEU A 11 8.39 -3.41 -0.55
C LEU A 11 7.21 -2.87 -1.36
N ASP A 12 6.00 -2.94 -0.82
CA ASP A 12 4.94 -2.07 -1.32
C ASP A 12 5.26 -0.60 -0.98
N PHE A 13 4.57 0.32 -1.60
CA PHE A 13 4.76 1.75 -1.39
C PHE A 13 3.69 2.35 -0.48
N ASP A 14 2.44 2.39 -0.95
CA ASP A 14 1.33 2.96 -0.17
C ASP A 14 0.95 2.00 0.98
N GLY A 15 0.93 2.51 2.21
CA GLY A 15 0.68 1.69 3.40
C GLY A 15 1.92 0.98 3.97
N VAL A 16 3.05 0.96 3.25
CA VAL A 16 4.32 0.39 3.75
C VAL A 16 5.38 1.47 3.92
N LEU A 17 5.70 2.22 2.88
CA LEU A 17 6.68 3.31 2.93
C LEU A 17 5.99 4.66 3.14
N CYS A 18 4.85 4.86 2.48
CA CYS A 18 4.17 6.13 2.36
C CYS A 18 2.70 6.02 2.79
N ASP A 19 2.23 7.01 3.54
CA ASP A 19 0.84 7.22 3.88
C ASP A 19 0.22 8.23 2.89
N GLY A 20 -0.81 7.78 2.18
CA GLY A 20 -1.59 8.57 1.22
C GLY A 20 -2.96 9.01 1.74
N LEU A 21 -3.26 8.87 3.03
CA LEU A 21 -4.61 9.11 3.58
C LEU A 21 -5.15 10.50 3.27
N LEU A 22 -4.30 11.53 3.29
CA LEU A 22 -4.72 12.89 2.95
C LEU A 22 -5.17 12.99 1.49
N GLU A 23 -4.38 12.46 0.57
CA GLU A 23 -4.73 12.41 -0.86
C GLU A 23 -6.00 11.58 -1.09
N TYR A 24 -6.08 10.41 -0.47
CA TYR A 24 -7.26 9.54 -0.59
C TYR A 24 -8.54 10.23 -0.14
N PHE A 25 -8.49 10.94 0.98
CA PHE A 25 -9.65 11.68 1.49
C PHE A 25 -10.06 12.81 0.54
N GLU A 26 -9.12 13.66 0.14
CA GLU A 26 -9.41 14.81 -0.72
C GLU A 26 -9.97 14.38 -2.09
N THR A 27 -9.29 13.44 -2.77
CA THR A 27 -9.78 12.92 -4.06
C THR A 27 -11.15 12.24 -3.90
N SER A 28 -11.36 11.49 -2.82
CA SER A 28 -12.64 10.83 -2.56
C SER A 28 -13.75 11.83 -2.26
N TRP A 29 -13.44 12.90 -1.52
CA TRP A 29 -14.42 13.96 -1.24
C TRP A 29 -14.82 14.73 -2.50
N HIS A 30 -13.87 15.07 -3.34
CA HIS A 30 -14.17 15.69 -4.64
C HIS A 30 -15.04 14.75 -5.51
N THR A 31 -14.75 13.46 -5.52
CA THR A 31 -15.57 12.46 -6.22
C THR A 31 -16.98 12.36 -5.63
N TYR A 32 -17.08 12.34 -4.29
CA TYR A 32 -18.34 12.38 -3.57
C TYR A 32 -19.19 13.59 -3.99
N CYS A 33 -18.61 14.78 -4.01
CA CYS A 33 -19.29 16.00 -4.40
C CYS A 33 -19.81 15.97 -5.85
N GLN A 34 -19.06 15.37 -6.76
CA GLN A 34 -19.50 15.21 -8.14
C GLN A 34 -20.68 14.24 -8.31
N ILE A 35 -20.70 13.16 -7.49
CA ILE A 35 -21.73 12.12 -7.59
C ILE A 35 -23.00 12.56 -6.85
N TRP A 36 -22.88 12.92 -5.57
CA TRP A 36 -24.01 13.15 -4.68
C TRP A 36 -24.43 14.62 -4.54
N LYS A 37 -23.63 15.57 -5.05
CA LYS A 37 -23.93 17.02 -5.13
C LYS A 37 -24.48 17.58 -3.82
N PRO A 38 -23.74 17.47 -2.69
CA PRO A 38 -24.18 18.02 -1.42
C PRO A 38 -24.32 19.54 -1.52
N GLU A 39 -25.21 20.13 -0.71
CA GLU A 39 -25.41 21.61 -0.65
C GLU A 39 -24.10 22.32 -0.24
N CYS A 40 -23.34 21.74 0.68
CA CYS A 40 -22.03 22.24 1.09
C CYS A 40 -20.92 21.34 0.52
N GLN A 41 -20.00 21.94 -0.21
CA GLN A 41 -18.85 21.22 -0.77
C GLN A 41 -17.66 21.10 0.20
N THR A 42 -17.74 21.77 1.36
CA THR A 42 -16.76 21.58 2.43
C THR A 42 -17.12 20.34 3.24
N PRO A 43 -16.19 19.41 3.46
CA PRO A 43 -16.49 18.20 4.23
C PRO A 43 -16.81 18.55 5.70
N PRO A 44 -17.71 17.79 6.36
CA PRO A 44 -17.88 17.90 7.81
C PRO A 44 -16.55 17.74 8.56
N THR A 45 -16.35 18.54 9.61
CA THR A 45 -15.06 18.65 10.31
C THR A 45 -14.52 17.32 10.86
N ASP A 46 -15.42 16.41 11.23
CA ASP A 46 -15.09 15.10 11.82
C ASP A 46 -15.03 13.96 10.79
N LEU A 47 -15.37 14.23 9.52
CA LEU A 47 -15.46 13.18 8.51
C LEU A 47 -14.10 12.55 8.18
N ALA A 48 -13.04 13.37 8.05
CA ALA A 48 -11.70 12.88 7.71
C ALA A 48 -11.12 11.89 8.75
N PRO A 49 -11.17 12.16 10.08
CA PRO A 49 -10.73 11.20 11.09
C PRO A 49 -11.47 9.85 11.02
N HIS A 50 -12.78 9.85 10.74
CA HIS A 50 -13.56 8.62 10.55
C HIS A 50 -13.10 7.87 9.30
N PHE A 51 -12.96 8.56 8.19
CA PHE A 51 -12.44 7.97 6.94
C PHE A 51 -11.07 7.33 7.14
N TYR A 52 -10.12 8.00 7.81
CA TYR A 52 -8.77 7.48 8.04
C TYR A 52 -8.79 6.18 8.85
N ARG A 53 -9.62 6.09 9.89
CA ARG A 53 -9.75 4.87 10.70
C ARG A 53 -10.36 3.70 9.91
N LEU A 54 -11.27 4.00 8.99
CA LEU A 54 -12.00 2.99 8.23
C LEU A 54 -11.36 2.69 6.85
N ARG A 55 -10.38 3.50 6.40
CA ARG A 55 -9.67 3.25 5.13
C ARG A 55 -9.17 1.79 4.98
N PRO A 56 -8.75 1.09 6.04
CA PRO A 56 -8.31 -0.31 5.95
C PRO A 56 -9.35 -1.29 5.40
N VAL A 57 -10.65 -1.04 5.47
CA VAL A 57 -11.67 -1.93 4.88
C VAL A 57 -11.75 -1.83 3.37
N VAL A 58 -11.29 -0.74 2.78
CA VAL A 58 -11.35 -0.44 1.34
C VAL A 58 -10.36 -1.29 0.56
N GLU A 59 -10.83 -2.04 -0.42
CA GLU A 59 -9.99 -2.87 -1.30
C GLU A 59 -9.63 -2.17 -2.63
N THR A 60 -10.58 -1.42 -3.19
CA THR A 60 -10.44 -0.78 -4.49
C THR A 60 -10.83 0.70 -4.44
N GLY A 61 -10.30 1.50 -5.39
CA GLY A 61 -10.44 2.95 -5.37
C GLY A 61 -11.88 3.46 -5.33
N TRP A 62 -12.80 2.82 -6.06
CA TRP A 62 -14.20 3.24 -6.11
C TRP A 62 -14.91 3.17 -4.74
N GLU A 63 -14.45 2.30 -3.86
CA GLU A 63 -15.02 2.14 -2.53
C GLU A 63 -14.75 3.36 -1.62
N MET A 64 -13.71 4.16 -1.90
CA MET A 64 -13.35 5.30 -1.05
C MET A 64 -14.44 6.39 -1.00
N PRO A 65 -14.98 6.91 -2.12
CA PRO A 65 -16.11 7.83 -2.05
C PRO A 65 -17.40 7.18 -1.52
N VAL A 66 -17.59 5.86 -1.70
CA VAL A 66 -18.71 5.11 -1.11
C VAL A 66 -18.56 5.01 0.41
N LEU A 67 -17.34 4.87 0.93
CA LEU A 67 -17.09 4.93 2.37
C LEU A 67 -17.47 6.30 2.95
N LEU A 68 -17.15 7.39 2.26
CA LEU A 68 -17.62 8.72 2.64
C LEU A 68 -19.15 8.81 2.62
N ARG A 69 -19.79 8.19 1.61
CA ARG A 69 -21.26 8.14 1.55
C ARG A 69 -21.86 7.40 2.75
N ALA A 70 -21.31 6.25 3.10
CA ALA A 70 -21.73 5.47 4.28
C ALA A 70 -21.64 6.31 5.55
N LEU A 71 -20.50 7.00 5.74
CA LEU A 71 -20.28 7.87 6.91
C LEU A 71 -21.26 9.04 6.96
N VAL A 72 -21.50 9.71 5.83
CA VAL A 72 -22.46 10.84 5.76
C VAL A 72 -23.90 10.36 6.04
N LEU A 73 -24.26 9.14 5.66
CA LEU A 73 -25.54 8.52 5.96
C LEU A 73 -25.66 8.01 7.42
N GLY A 74 -24.58 8.06 8.19
CA GLY A 74 -24.54 7.62 9.58
C GLY A 74 -24.52 6.11 9.75
N VAL A 75 -23.99 5.36 8.77
CA VAL A 75 -23.76 3.92 8.94
C VAL A 75 -22.76 3.71 10.09
N PRO A 76 -23.10 2.86 11.10
CA PRO A 76 -22.21 2.64 12.23
C PRO A 76 -20.84 2.09 11.82
N GLU A 77 -19.77 2.61 12.43
CA GLU A 77 -18.40 2.16 12.13
C GLU A 77 -18.20 0.65 12.35
N GLU A 78 -18.84 0.08 13.39
CA GLU A 78 -18.77 -1.35 13.66
C GLU A 78 -19.31 -2.17 12.48
N LYS A 79 -20.44 -1.72 11.87
CA LYS A 79 -21.01 -2.39 10.69
C LYS A 79 -20.06 -2.26 9.49
N ILE A 80 -19.45 -1.09 9.29
CA ILE A 80 -18.46 -0.87 8.23
C ILE A 80 -17.24 -1.78 8.43
N LEU A 81 -16.72 -1.92 9.65
CA LEU A 81 -15.56 -2.77 9.95
C LEU A 81 -15.85 -4.25 9.75
N GLN A 82 -17.06 -4.71 10.01
CA GLN A 82 -17.44 -6.12 9.95
C GLN A 82 -17.90 -6.56 8.55
N ASP A 83 -18.70 -5.74 7.89
CA ASP A 83 -19.48 -6.14 6.71
C ASP A 83 -19.29 -5.17 5.51
N TRP A 84 -18.11 -4.56 5.40
CA TRP A 84 -17.87 -3.52 4.39
C TRP A 84 -18.26 -3.92 2.95
N PRO A 85 -17.91 -5.11 2.44
CA PRO A 85 -18.27 -5.49 1.08
C PRO A 85 -19.80 -5.44 0.83
N ASP A 86 -20.58 -5.92 1.80
CA ASP A 86 -22.04 -5.92 1.71
C ASP A 86 -22.61 -4.51 1.84
N VAL A 87 -22.10 -3.70 2.77
CA VAL A 87 -22.48 -2.28 2.94
C VAL A 87 -22.20 -1.48 1.66
N ALA A 88 -21.05 -1.64 1.07
CA ALA A 88 -20.66 -0.93 -0.15
C ALA A 88 -21.55 -1.34 -1.33
N GLN A 89 -21.80 -2.64 -1.47
CA GLN A 89 -22.65 -3.17 -2.53
C GLN A 89 -24.11 -2.70 -2.39
N GLU A 90 -24.69 -2.79 -1.19
CA GLU A 90 -26.04 -2.30 -0.88
C GLU A 90 -26.21 -0.81 -1.22
N LEU A 91 -25.19 0.00 -0.90
CA LEU A 91 -25.22 1.45 -1.17
C LEU A 91 -25.26 1.76 -2.67
N ILE A 92 -24.34 1.17 -3.46
CA ILE A 92 -24.31 1.45 -4.90
C ILE A 92 -25.57 0.92 -5.61
N GLU A 93 -26.09 -0.24 -5.22
CA GLU A 93 -27.33 -0.81 -5.77
C GLU A 93 -28.56 0.07 -5.45
N SER A 94 -28.71 0.48 -4.19
CA SER A 94 -29.84 1.32 -3.75
C SER A 94 -29.88 2.69 -4.43
N GLU A 95 -28.72 3.20 -4.82
CA GLU A 95 -28.57 4.50 -5.49
C GLU A 95 -28.40 4.37 -7.02
N THR A 96 -28.50 3.16 -7.57
CA THR A 96 -28.37 2.86 -8.99
C THR A 96 -27.04 3.36 -9.56
N LEU A 97 -25.95 3.12 -8.83
CA LEU A 97 -24.59 3.47 -9.21
C LEU A 97 -23.81 2.24 -9.65
N GLU A 98 -22.84 2.45 -10.55
CA GLU A 98 -21.92 1.42 -11.02
C GLU A 98 -20.51 1.67 -10.45
N ALA A 99 -19.91 0.64 -9.85
CA ALA A 99 -18.56 0.70 -9.28
C ALA A 99 -17.51 1.21 -10.29
N ALA A 100 -17.62 0.79 -11.55
CA ALA A 100 -16.74 1.22 -12.63
C ALA A 100 -16.83 2.73 -12.91
N ASP A 101 -18.05 3.29 -12.88
CA ASP A 101 -18.27 4.71 -13.14
C ASP A 101 -17.74 5.58 -12.00
N ILE A 102 -17.90 5.12 -10.75
CA ILE A 102 -17.32 5.77 -9.58
C ILE A 102 -15.79 5.77 -9.69
N GLY A 103 -15.20 4.62 -10.03
CA GLY A 103 -13.76 4.48 -10.22
C GLY A 103 -13.21 5.39 -11.32
N HIS A 104 -13.87 5.45 -12.47
CA HIS A 104 -13.49 6.34 -13.57
C HIS A 104 -13.55 7.83 -13.16
N LYS A 105 -14.56 8.23 -12.39
CA LYS A 105 -14.64 9.62 -11.88
C LYS A 105 -13.51 9.94 -10.91
N LEU A 106 -13.23 9.03 -10.00
CA LEU A 106 -12.13 9.17 -9.03
C LEU A 106 -10.78 9.32 -9.76
N ASP A 107 -10.51 8.45 -10.73
CA ASP A 107 -9.27 8.51 -11.50
C ASP A 107 -9.19 9.82 -12.32
N ALA A 108 -10.28 10.26 -12.95
CA ALA A 108 -10.32 11.50 -13.71
C ALA A 108 -10.05 12.74 -12.84
N ILE A 109 -10.62 12.82 -11.64
CA ILE A 109 -10.37 13.90 -10.68
C ILE A 109 -8.89 13.92 -10.26
N ARG A 110 -8.33 12.76 -9.98
CA ARG A 110 -6.91 12.62 -9.62
C ARG A 110 -6.01 13.06 -10.77
N ASP A 111 -6.30 12.61 -11.98
CA ASP A 111 -5.53 12.95 -13.18
C ASP A 111 -5.59 14.46 -13.47
N GLU A 112 -6.76 15.09 -13.32
CA GLU A 112 -6.91 16.55 -13.46
C GLU A 112 -6.09 17.29 -12.40
N TRP A 113 -6.14 16.85 -11.15
CA TRP A 113 -5.36 17.48 -10.07
C TRP A 113 -3.86 17.33 -10.33
N ILE A 114 -3.38 16.15 -10.68
CA ILE A 114 -1.97 15.91 -11.03
C ILE A 114 -1.54 16.79 -12.21
N ALA A 115 -2.41 16.97 -13.22
CA ALA A 115 -2.10 17.79 -14.39
C ALA A 115 -2.05 19.30 -14.07
N THR A 116 -2.80 19.76 -13.09
CA THR A 116 -2.93 21.18 -12.75
C THR A 116 -2.07 21.63 -11.58
N ASP A 117 -1.86 20.75 -10.59
CA ASP A 117 -1.09 21.02 -9.37
C ASP A 117 -0.41 19.74 -8.84
N LEU A 118 0.61 19.28 -9.56
CA LEU A 118 1.36 18.08 -9.18
C LEU A 118 2.04 18.22 -7.82
N ASP A 119 2.62 19.39 -7.52
CA ASP A 119 3.33 19.61 -6.25
C ASP A 119 2.37 19.61 -5.06
N GLY A 120 1.19 20.21 -5.20
CA GLY A 120 0.14 20.17 -4.19
C GLY A 120 -0.34 18.74 -3.96
N TRP A 121 -0.53 17.96 -5.03
CA TRP A 121 -0.91 16.56 -4.93
C TRP A 121 0.16 15.68 -4.26
N LEU A 122 1.43 15.80 -4.67
CA LEU A 122 2.56 15.11 -4.04
C LEU A 122 2.69 15.49 -2.56
N GLY A 123 2.47 16.76 -2.23
CA GLY A 123 2.51 17.30 -0.87
C GLY A 123 1.52 16.70 0.11
N LEU A 124 0.54 15.90 -0.34
CA LEU A 124 -0.41 15.18 0.53
C LEU A 124 0.10 13.79 0.95
N HIS A 125 1.23 13.37 0.44
CA HIS A 125 1.84 12.10 0.80
C HIS A 125 2.83 12.28 1.96
N ARG A 126 2.86 11.31 2.88
CA ARG A 126 3.73 11.34 4.06
C ARG A 126 4.43 10.00 4.22
N PHE A 127 5.75 10.01 4.32
CA PHE A 127 6.47 8.79 4.67
C PHE A 127 6.29 8.44 6.15
N TYR A 128 6.15 7.15 6.44
CA TYR A 128 6.06 6.71 7.82
C TYR A 128 7.35 7.01 8.60
N PRO A 129 7.26 7.25 9.92
CA PRO A 129 8.42 7.63 10.73
C PRO A 129 9.58 6.64 10.63
N GLY A 130 10.78 7.12 10.33
CA GLY A 130 12.02 6.33 10.25
C GLY A 130 12.20 5.52 8.97
N VAL A 131 11.17 5.42 8.12
CA VAL A 131 11.22 4.60 6.88
C VAL A 131 12.25 5.13 5.90
N ILE A 132 12.27 6.44 5.66
CA ILE A 132 13.24 7.06 4.74
C ILE A 132 14.68 6.84 5.19
N GLU A 133 14.93 6.99 6.49
CA GLU A 133 16.28 6.74 7.03
C GLU A 133 16.67 5.26 6.86
N ARG A 134 15.73 4.34 7.10
CA ARG A 134 15.97 2.91 6.90
C ARG A 134 16.27 2.58 5.42
N VAL A 135 15.54 3.15 4.49
CA VAL A 135 15.79 2.98 3.04
C VAL A 135 17.17 3.51 2.66
N ARG A 136 17.57 4.70 3.18
CA ARG A 136 18.94 5.23 2.97
C ARG A 136 20.02 4.28 3.48
N GLN A 137 19.84 3.71 4.67
CA GLN A 137 20.78 2.74 5.25
C GLN A 137 20.92 1.49 4.37
N MET A 138 19.79 0.92 3.90
CA MET A 138 19.78 -0.25 3.02
C MET A 138 20.55 0.04 1.70
N LEU A 139 20.31 1.20 1.07
CA LEU A 139 20.97 1.61 -0.15
C LEU A 139 22.47 1.93 0.07
N SER A 140 22.85 2.42 1.25
CA SER A 140 24.23 2.72 1.58
C SER A 140 25.03 1.47 1.92
N ALA A 141 24.45 0.50 2.59
CA ALA A 141 25.09 -0.79 2.90
C ALA A 141 25.51 -1.54 1.62
N ALA A 142 24.77 -1.35 0.52
CA ALA A 142 25.12 -1.87 -0.79
C ALA A 142 26.48 -1.36 -1.31
N LYS A 143 27.01 -0.24 -0.79
CA LYS A 143 28.24 0.39 -1.25
C LYS A 143 29.47 0.07 -0.40
N VAL A 144 29.33 -0.47 0.82
CA VAL A 144 30.39 -0.42 1.86
C VAL A 144 30.97 -1.78 2.24
N SER A 145 30.30 -2.92 2.03
CA SER A 145 30.80 -4.22 2.49
C SER A 145 30.97 -5.25 1.38
N PRO A 146 32.23 -5.59 1.00
CA PRO A 146 32.47 -6.68 0.03
C PRO A 146 32.18 -8.09 0.56
N SER A 147 31.98 -8.25 1.87
CA SER A 147 31.83 -9.56 2.51
C SER A 147 30.38 -9.99 2.77
N GLN A 148 29.41 -9.08 2.65
CA GLN A 148 27.97 -9.40 2.71
C GLN A 148 27.31 -8.83 1.46
N THR A 149 26.68 -9.67 0.65
CA THR A 149 25.85 -9.21 -0.46
C THR A 149 24.67 -8.43 0.15
N PRO A 150 24.61 -7.11 -0.08
CA PRO A 150 23.50 -6.31 0.45
C PRO A 150 22.19 -6.73 -0.22
N ALA A 151 21.09 -6.59 0.50
CA ALA A 151 19.76 -6.81 -0.05
C ALA A 151 19.51 -5.84 -1.22
N GLU A 152 19.12 -6.37 -2.37
CA GLU A 152 18.65 -5.56 -3.49
C GLU A 152 17.22 -5.11 -3.22
N LEU A 153 17.04 -3.78 -3.11
CA LEU A 153 15.75 -3.17 -2.80
C LEU A 153 14.93 -2.95 -4.07
N PHE A 154 13.69 -3.42 -4.06
CA PHE A 154 12.69 -3.16 -5.10
C PHE A 154 11.41 -2.60 -4.49
N ILE A 155 10.78 -1.66 -5.18
CA ILE A 155 9.42 -1.21 -4.88
C ILE A 155 8.48 -1.95 -5.83
N VAL A 156 7.45 -2.63 -5.27
CA VAL A 156 6.46 -3.38 -6.04
C VAL A 156 5.07 -2.90 -5.64
N THR A 157 4.50 -1.98 -6.42
CA THR A 157 3.31 -1.23 -6.02
C THR A 157 2.25 -1.17 -7.13
N THR A 158 1.01 -0.86 -6.75
CA THR A 158 -0.07 -0.51 -7.67
C THR A 158 -0.15 0.99 -7.98
N LYS A 159 0.70 1.82 -7.34
CA LYS A 159 0.89 3.22 -7.69
C LYS A 159 1.73 3.34 -8.96
N GLU A 160 1.57 4.41 -9.74
CA GLU A 160 2.43 4.67 -10.89
C GLU A 160 3.88 4.93 -10.46
N GLY A 161 4.82 4.21 -11.08
CA GLY A 161 6.24 4.27 -10.73
C GLY A 161 6.85 5.66 -10.78
N ARG A 162 6.39 6.50 -11.73
CA ARG A 162 6.84 7.91 -11.85
C ARG A 162 6.56 8.72 -10.57
N PHE A 163 5.44 8.52 -9.89
CA PHE A 163 5.12 9.25 -8.66
C PHE A 163 5.90 8.69 -7.46
N VAL A 164 6.09 7.38 -7.40
CA VAL A 164 6.98 6.76 -6.41
C VAL A 164 8.38 7.37 -6.51
N LYS A 165 8.91 7.46 -7.74
CA LYS A 165 10.22 8.05 -8.01
C LYS A 165 10.30 9.50 -7.53
N GLN A 166 9.33 10.33 -7.90
CA GLN A 166 9.29 11.75 -7.49
C GLN A 166 9.22 11.91 -5.97
N LEU A 167 8.37 11.13 -5.29
CA LEU A 167 8.26 11.17 -3.84
C LEU A 167 9.57 10.76 -3.15
N LEU A 168 10.25 9.74 -3.65
CA LEU A 168 11.56 9.32 -3.13
C LEU A 168 12.64 10.37 -3.41
N GLU A 169 12.63 10.99 -4.59
CA GLU A 169 13.58 12.05 -4.95
C GLU A 169 13.41 13.31 -4.08
N GLN A 170 12.18 13.67 -3.68
CA GLN A 170 11.93 14.77 -2.71
C GLN A 170 12.62 14.49 -1.37
N GLU A 171 12.72 13.24 -0.97
CA GLU A 171 13.43 12.80 0.23
C GLU A 171 14.95 12.56 0.00
N GLY A 172 15.45 12.89 -1.18
CA GLY A 172 16.87 12.71 -1.55
C GLY A 172 17.26 11.24 -1.79
N ILE A 173 16.29 10.36 -2.03
CA ILE A 173 16.53 8.95 -2.38
C ILE A 173 16.47 8.80 -3.89
N GLN A 174 17.59 8.30 -4.47
CA GLN A 174 17.65 7.92 -5.87
C GLN A 174 17.62 6.40 -5.98
N LEU A 175 16.51 5.86 -6.46
CA LEU A 175 16.36 4.46 -6.79
C LEU A 175 16.30 4.30 -8.31
N PRO A 176 17.09 3.38 -8.92
CA PRO A 176 17.01 3.10 -10.35
C PRO A 176 15.60 2.75 -10.78
N GLU A 177 15.20 3.19 -11.96
CA GLU A 177 13.82 3.04 -12.46
C GLU A 177 13.42 1.57 -12.59
N GLU A 178 14.33 0.70 -12.98
CA GLU A 178 14.14 -0.75 -13.05
C GLU A 178 13.87 -1.41 -11.69
N ARG A 179 14.10 -0.70 -10.59
CA ARG A 179 13.80 -1.14 -9.22
C ARG A 179 12.46 -0.62 -8.69
N ILE A 180 11.73 0.15 -9.51
CA ILE A 180 10.38 0.64 -9.19
C ILE A 180 9.41 -0.01 -10.16
N ILE A 181 8.66 -1.01 -9.69
CA ILE A 181 7.72 -1.78 -10.49
C ILE A 181 6.31 -1.33 -10.11
N GLY A 182 5.79 -0.38 -10.86
CA GLY A 182 4.51 0.26 -10.60
C GLY A 182 3.33 -0.32 -11.39
N LYS A 183 2.19 0.41 -11.35
CA LYS A 183 0.93 0.10 -12.02
C LYS A 183 1.10 -0.19 -13.53
N GLU A 184 2.06 0.49 -14.17
CA GLU A 184 2.37 0.36 -15.59
C GLU A 184 2.84 -1.04 -16.00
N SER A 185 3.34 -1.83 -15.05
CA SER A 185 3.72 -3.23 -15.30
C SER A 185 2.52 -4.11 -15.64
N LYS A 186 1.30 -3.71 -15.24
CA LYS A 186 0.02 -4.43 -15.44
C LYS A 186 0.07 -5.90 -14.99
N ARG A 187 0.88 -6.22 -14.00
CA ARG A 187 1.09 -7.57 -13.50
C ARG A 187 0.69 -7.68 -12.03
N PRO A 188 0.06 -8.79 -11.62
CA PRO A 188 -0.12 -9.08 -10.20
C PRO A 188 1.22 -9.18 -9.48
N LYS A 189 1.28 -8.74 -8.22
CA LYS A 189 2.52 -8.71 -7.44
C LYS A 189 3.22 -10.08 -7.36
N HIS A 190 2.48 -11.19 -7.21
CA HIS A 190 3.08 -12.53 -7.19
C HIS A 190 3.85 -12.88 -8.49
N GLN A 191 3.39 -12.42 -9.65
CA GLN A 191 4.14 -12.61 -10.91
C GLN A 191 5.40 -11.75 -10.95
N THR A 192 5.34 -10.53 -10.41
CA THR A 192 6.50 -9.66 -10.29
C THR A 192 7.56 -10.28 -9.37
N LEU A 193 7.15 -10.82 -8.20
CA LEU A 193 8.08 -11.49 -7.28
C LEU A 193 8.76 -12.72 -7.93
N ARG A 194 8.01 -13.49 -8.71
CA ARG A 194 8.57 -14.62 -9.49
C ARG A 194 9.66 -14.15 -10.45
N GLN A 195 9.38 -13.12 -11.22
CA GLN A 195 10.35 -12.57 -12.17
C GLN A 195 11.60 -12.00 -11.48
N LEU A 196 11.43 -11.38 -10.32
CA LEU A 196 12.59 -10.92 -9.53
C LEU A 196 13.48 -12.11 -9.12
N ILE A 197 12.90 -13.21 -8.66
CA ILE A 197 13.66 -14.42 -8.31
C ILE A 197 14.36 -15.00 -9.54
N GLU A 198 13.67 -15.10 -10.67
CA GLU A 198 14.20 -15.63 -11.93
C GLU A 198 15.34 -14.77 -12.51
N ALA A 199 15.28 -13.46 -12.32
CA ALA A 199 16.31 -12.53 -12.81
C ALA A 199 17.62 -12.60 -12.01
N PHE A 200 17.57 -13.09 -10.77
CA PHE A 200 18.75 -13.25 -9.93
C PHE A 200 19.40 -14.61 -10.20
N THR A 201 20.56 -14.57 -10.89
CA THR A 201 21.37 -15.77 -11.15
C THR A 201 22.30 -16.04 -9.96
N GLY A 202 21.95 -16.98 -9.09
CA GLY A 202 22.78 -17.39 -7.95
C GLY A 202 22.11 -18.49 -7.13
N GLU A 203 22.92 -19.32 -6.46
CA GLU A 203 22.39 -20.28 -5.49
C GLU A 203 21.94 -19.56 -4.23
N GLY A 204 20.77 -19.96 -3.68
CA GLY A 204 20.30 -19.50 -2.38
C GLY A 204 19.65 -18.10 -2.39
N VAL A 205 19.08 -17.66 -3.51
CA VAL A 205 18.29 -16.40 -3.57
C VAL A 205 17.15 -16.46 -2.57
N THR A 206 17.10 -15.47 -1.67
CA THR A 206 16.04 -15.29 -0.70
C THR A 206 15.32 -13.98 -0.94
N LEU A 207 13.99 -14.04 -1.08
CA LEU A 207 13.15 -12.85 -1.26
C LEU A 207 12.26 -12.64 -0.03
N TRP A 208 12.29 -11.41 0.51
CA TRP A 208 11.36 -10.95 1.53
C TRP A 208 10.43 -9.92 0.93
N PHE A 209 9.14 -10.04 1.21
CA PHE A 209 8.11 -9.15 0.69
C PHE A 209 7.33 -8.53 1.84
N VAL A 210 7.28 -7.19 1.89
CA VAL A 210 6.51 -6.41 2.87
C VAL A 210 5.35 -5.74 2.16
N GLU A 211 4.17 -5.96 2.69
CA GLU A 211 2.89 -5.55 2.12
C GLU A 211 1.92 -5.22 3.25
N ASP A 212 1.03 -4.28 3.08
CA ASP A 212 0.02 -3.92 4.07
C ASP A 212 -1.35 -4.57 3.79
N ARG A 213 -1.55 -5.12 2.59
CA ARG A 213 -2.81 -5.76 2.17
C ARG A 213 -2.72 -7.29 2.36
N LEU A 214 -3.44 -7.81 3.37
CA LEU A 214 -3.45 -9.24 3.67
C LEU A 214 -3.82 -10.10 2.47
N LYS A 215 -4.82 -9.69 1.69
CA LYS A 215 -5.27 -10.42 0.49
C LYS A 215 -4.14 -10.57 -0.54
N THR A 216 -3.30 -9.55 -0.71
CA THR A 216 -2.13 -9.61 -1.59
C THR A 216 -1.13 -10.65 -1.11
N LEU A 217 -0.83 -10.69 0.20
CA LEU A 217 0.06 -11.68 0.79
C LEU A 217 -0.50 -13.10 0.64
N GLN A 218 -1.80 -13.29 0.86
CA GLN A 218 -2.48 -14.57 0.68
C GLN A 218 -2.43 -15.07 -0.78
N LEU A 219 -2.54 -14.17 -1.76
CA LEU A 219 -2.35 -14.52 -3.17
C LEU A 219 -0.92 -15.00 -3.47
N VAL A 220 0.09 -14.41 -2.84
CA VAL A 220 1.48 -14.90 -2.93
C VAL A 220 1.63 -16.23 -2.19
N GLN A 221 1.04 -16.37 -1.00
CA GLN A 221 1.09 -17.59 -0.20
C GLN A 221 0.51 -18.82 -0.94
N GLN A 222 -0.50 -18.62 -1.77
CA GLN A 222 -1.13 -19.65 -2.59
C GLN A 222 -0.24 -20.16 -3.74
N GLN A 223 0.84 -19.44 -4.09
CA GLN A 223 1.74 -19.85 -5.18
C GLN A 223 2.76 -20.88 -4.68
N ALA A 224 2.71 -22.11 -5.19
CA ALA A 224 3.59 -23.20 -4.75
C ALA A 224 5.09 -22.92 -5.05
N ASP A 225 5.38 -22.23 -6.15
CA ASP A 225 6.72 -21.84 -6.57
C ASP A 225 7.30 -20.66 -5.76
N LEU A 226 6.47 -19.94 -5.01
CA LEU A 226 6.87 -18.85 -4.11
C LEU A 226 6.87 -19.27 -2.62
N LYS A 227 6.87 -20.56 -2.33
CA LYS A 227 6.81 -21.10 -0.95
C LYS A 227 7.95 -20.62 -0.05
N ASP A 228 9.12 -20.30 -0.62
CA ASP A 228 10.32 -19.87 0.09
C ASP A 228 10.40 -18.34 0.26
N VAL A 229 9.45 -17.57 -0.30
CA VAL A 229 9.32 -16.14 -0.08
C VAL A 229 8.83 -15.90 1.34
N ARG A 230 9.55 -15.07 2.11
CA ARG A 230 9.08 -14.60 3.42
C ARG A 230 8.10 -13.46 3.23
N LEU A 231 6.95 -13.57 3.86
CA LEU A 231 5.83 -12.65 3.74
C LEU A 231 5.63 -11.89 5.05
N TYR A 232 5.60 -10.55 4.95
CA TYR A 232 5.42 -9.68 6.09
C TYR A 232 4.21 -8.77 5.88
N LEU A 233 3.25 -8.84 6.82
CA LEU A 233 2.15 -7.89 6.91
C LEU A 233 2.61 -6.69 7.76
N ALA A 234 2.66 -5.51 7.17
CA ALA A 234 3.00 -4.26 7.85
C ALA A 234 1.82 -3.83 8.75
N ASP A 235 1.95 -3.91 10.08
CA ASP A 235 0.87 -3.63 11.03
C ASP A 235 0.45 -2.15 11.07
N TRP A 236 1.28 -1.28 10.54
CA TRP A 236 1.03 0.17 10.48
C TRP A 236 0.33 0.64 9.21
N GLY A 237 0.10 -0.26 8.25
CA GLY A 237 -0.52 0.06 6.96
C GLY A 237 -2.05 -0.05 6.95
N TYR A 238 -2.64 -0.17 5.76
CA TYR A 238 -4.09 -0.18 5.56
C TYR A 238 -4.67 -1.58 5.75
N ASN A 239 -4.57 -2.10 6.98
CA ASN A 239 -5.17 -3.35 7.40
C ASN A 239 -5.89 -3.21 8.74
N THR A 240 -6.88 -4.06 9.00
CA THR A 240 -7.67 -4.04 10.22
C THR A 240 -7.04 -4.90 11.32
N THR A 241 -7.44 -4.65 12.58
CA THR A 241 -7.05 -5.51 13.71
C THR A 241 -7.41 -6.98 13.44
N ALA A 242 -8.57 -7.25 12.83
CA ALA A 242 -8.97 -8.61 12.45
C ALA A 242 -8.00 -9.24 11.44
N HIS A 243 -7.49 -8.47 10.47
CA HIS A 243 -6.45 -8.94 9.54
C HIS A 243 -5.17 -9.30 10.29
N GLN A 244 -4.72 -8.45 11.23
CA GLN A 244 -3.51 -8.68 12.02
C GLN A 244 -3.66 -9.91 12.93
N GLU A 245 -4.80 -10.06 13.59
CA GLU A 245 -5.09 -11.22 14.44
C GLU A 245 -5.13 -12.52 13.64
N SER A 246 -5.67 -12.50 12.43
CA SER A 246 -5.76 -13.69 11.57
C SER A 246 -4.40 -14.26 11.17
N VAL A 247 -3.34 -13.45 11.17
CA VAL A 247 -1.97 -13.89 10.83
C VAL A 247 -1.11 -14.22 12.05
N CYS A 248 -1.58 -14.02 13.27
CA CYS A 248 -0.78 -14.28 14.48
C CYS A 248 -0.21 -15.71 14.54
N ASN A 249 -0.96 -16.69 14.03
CA ASN A 249 -0.55 -18.09 14.00
C ASN A 249 -0.28 -18.60 12.56
N ASP A 250 -0.24 -17.70 11.58
CA ASP A 250 0.07 -18.11 10.20
C ASP A 250 1.54 -18.55 10.11
N PRO A 251 1.81 -19.74 9.51
CA PRO A 251 3.17 -20.25 9.42
C PRO A 251 4.06 -19.44 8.49
N ARG A 252 3.48 -18.71 7.52
CA ARG A 252 4.21 -18.02 6.47
C ARG A 252 4.10 -16.50 6.50
N ILE A 253 2.94 -15.94 6.83
CA ILE A 253 2.74 -14.50 6.91
C ILE A 253 3.06 -14.05 8.35
N LYS A 254 4.04 -13.18 8.49
CA LYS A 254 4.48 -12.67 9.79
C LYS A 254 4.06 -11.22 9.96
N LEU A 255 3.52 -10.88 11.12
CA LEU A 255 3.19 -9.50 11.45
C LEU A 255 4.49 -8.72 11.74
N LEU A 256 4.76 -7.68 10.97
CA LEU A 256 5.93 -6.81 11.12
C LEU A 256 5.48 -5.46 11.65
N SER A 257 6.03 -5.02 12.78
CA SER A 257 5.78 -3.67 13.28
C SER A 257 6.73 -2.64 12.66
N LEU A 258 6.25 -1.39 12.55
CA LEU A 258 7.07 -0.27 12.05
C LEU A 258 8.37 -0.15 12.87
N SER A 259 8.30 -0.31 14.18
CA SER A 259 9.46 -0.25 15.06
C SER A 259 10.52 -1.33 14.78
N ARG A 260 10.12 -2.51 14.26
CA ARG A 260 11.03 -3.56 13.80
C ARG A 260 11.49 -3.34 12.36
N PHE A 261 10.62 -2.83 11.50
CA PHE A 261 10.96 -2.51 10.11
C PHE A 261 12.15 -1.55 10.03
N VAL A 262 12.17 -0.53 10.86
CA VAL A 262 13.24 0.48 10.88
C VAL A 262 14.56 -0.01 11.51
N GLN A 263 14.58 -1.22 12.07
CA GLN A 263 15.77 -1.87 12.60
C GLN A 263 16.42 -2.82 11.57
N ASP A 264 17.55 -3.42 11.95
CA ASP A 264 18.21 -4.42 11.14
C ASP A 264 17.35 -5.67 10.94
N PHE A 265 17.58 -6.39 9.85
CA PHE A 265 16.82 -7.60 9.48
C PHE A 265 16.80 -8.68 10.59
N SER A 266 17.80 -8.68 11.48
CA SER A 266 17.83 -9.59 12.64
C SER A 266 16.72 -9.32 13.66
N ALA A 267 16.12 -8.12 13.66
CA ALA A 267 14.99 -7.76 14.51
C ALA A 267 13.63 -8.19 13.94
N TRP A 268 13.60 -8.58 12.65
CA TRP A 268 12.35 -8.95 11.98
C TRP A 268 11.90 -10.35 12.43
N PRO A 269 10.57 -10.61 12.47
CA PRO A 269 10.06 -11.92 12.88
C PRO A 269 10.46 -13.02 11.89
N VAL A 270 10.71 -14.22 12.41
CA VAL A 270 11.12 -15.41 11.61
C VAL A 270 9.94 -16.36 11.43
#